data_de410645e1054b2e1d5c55e90bc0586d
#
_entry.id   de410645e1054b2e1d5c55e90bc0586d
#
_cell.length_a   1.000
_cell.length_b   1.000
_cell.length_c   1.000
_cell.angle_alpha   90.00
_cell.angle_beta   90.00
_cell.angle_gamma   90.00
#
_symmetry.space_group_name_H-M   'P 1'
#
loop_
_entity.id
_entity.type
_entity.pdbx_description
1 polymer ?
#
loop_
_entity_poly.entity_id
_entity_poly.type
_entity_poly.pdbx_seq_one_letter_code
_entity_poly.pdbx_strand_id
1 'polypeptide(L)'
;MTPKIETSLWLAFKARITSLPLTIAKAWPGETFTVPTGGGKPLPYLRVGRVSAAPLRQMIAPGKVHQRTGFLIITLVYPLGQNISVYDEIAGTIAEYFKDGTELNYGGVCATVTAYPHVSDGYLEGAYWEIPVRIPWVCYA
;
A
#
# COMPACT_ATOMS: atom_id res chain seq x y z
N MET A 1 -4.75 6.03 25.77
CA MET A 1 -4.16 4.69 25.61
C MET A 1 -3.19 4.70 24.44
N THR A 2 -1.99 4.19 24.64
CA THR A 2 -0.99 4.13 23.57
C THR A 2 -1.34 2.99 22.61
N PRO A 3 -1.47 3.26 21.28
CA PRO A 3 -1.72 2.20 20.32
C PRO A 3 -0.61 1.15 20.31
N LYS A 4 -0.96 -0.07 19.97
CA LYS A 4 0.04 -1.11 19.76
C LYS A 4 0.83 -0.82 18.49
N ILE A 5 2.00 -1.46 18.36
CA ILE A 5 2.88 -1.23 17.21
C ILE A 5 2.18 -1.55 15.88
N GLU A 6 1.41 -2.63 15.84
CA GLU A 6 0.65 -3.04 14.65
C GLU A 6 -0.33 -1.95 14.21
N THR A 7 -1.02 -1.33 15.16
CA THR A 7 -1.97 -0.24 14.89
C THR A 7 -1.22 1.00 14.38
N SER A 8 -0.16 1.39 15.05
CA SER A 8 0.64 2.56 14.66
C SER A 8 1.26 2.36 13.27
N LEU A 9 1.75 1.16 12.99
CA LEU A 9 2.33 0.82 11.69
C LEU A 9 1.28 0.93 10.58
N TRP A 10 0.09 0.39 10.81
CA TRP A 10 -1.00 0.50 9.85
C TRP A 10 -1.43 1.96 9.63
N LEU A 11 -1.53 2.73 10.70
CA LEU A 11 -1.89 4.15 10.60
C LEU A 11 -0.83 4.96 9.86
N ALA A 12 0.45 4.60 9.99
CA ALA A 12 1.52 5.20 9.21
C ALA A 12 1.33 4.94 7.71
N PHE A 13 1.02 3.70 7.34
CA PHE A 13 0.74 3.35 5.94
C PHE A 13 -0.49 4.11 5.43
N LYS A 14 -1.56 4.10 6.20
CA LYS A 14 -2.82 4.74 5.81
C LYS A 14 -2.64 6.25 5.62
N ALA A 15 -1.89 6.90 6.50
CA ALA A 15 -1.61 8.33 6.38
C ALA A 15 -0.87 8.64 5.08
N ARG A 16 0.14 7.85 4.73
CA ARG A 16 0.89 8.06 3.49
C ARG A 16 0.03 7.83 2.26
N ILE A 17 -0.77 6.76 2.27
CA ILE A 17 -1.68 6.44 1.15
C ILE A 17 -2.73 7.53 0.97
N THR A 18 -3.27 8.05 2.09
CA THR A 18 -4.26 9.13 2.03
C THR A 18 -3.69 10.40 1.44
N SER A 19 -2.39 10.64 1.62
CA SER A 19 -1.72 11.83 1.09
C SER A 19 -1.26 11.69 -0.37
N LEU A 20 -1.51 10.57 -1.04
CA LEU A 20 -1.19 10.41 -2.45
C LEU A 20 -1.80 11.53 -3.30
N PRO A 21 -1.05 12.08 -4.27
CA PRO A 21 -1.56 13.16 -5.13
C PRO A 21 -2.51 12.62 -6.23
N LEU A 22 -3.42 11.73 -5.85
CA LEU A 22 -4.38 11.09 -6.75
C LEU A 22 -5.77 11.17 -6.13
N THR A 23 -6.76 11.56 -6.94
CA THR A 23 -8.16 11.66 -6.50
C THR A 23 -8.93 10.39 -6.81
N ILE A 24 -8.33 9.24 -6.57
CA ILE A 24 -8.92 7.93 -6.86
C ILE A 24 -9.44 7.33 -5.54
N ALA A 25 -10.62 6.73 -5.58
CA ALA A 25 -11.21 6.07 -4.41
C ALA A 25 -10.31 4.93 -3.92
N LYS A 26 -10.31 4.69 -2.61
CA LYS A 26 -9.44 3.69 -1.99
C LYS A 26 -10.28 2.68 -1.23
N ALA A 27 -10.08 1.40 -1.54
CA ALA A 27 -10.70 0.29 -0.82
C ALA A 27 -9.74 -0.18 0.27
N TRP A 28 -10.08 0.11 1.53
CA TRP A 28 -9.24 -0.23 2.68
C TRP A 28 -9.51 -1.67 3.13
N PRO A 29 -8.49 -2.40 3.59
CA PRO A 29 -8.68 -3.77 4.05
C PRO A 29 -9.62 -3.83 5.25
N GLY A 30 -10.53 -4.80 5.22
CA GLY A 30 -11.50 -5.00 6.30
C GLY A 30 -12.68 -4.05 6.33
N GLU A 31 -12.72 -3.07 5.45
CA GLU A 31 -13.82 -2.10 5.38
C GLU A 31 -14.75 -2.39 4.20
N THR A 32 -16.01 -2.02 4.36
CA THR A 32 -16.98 -2.11 3.25
C THR A 32 -16.64 -1.08 2.19
N PHE A 33 -16.67 -1.51 0.93
CA PHE A 33 -16.35 -0.64 -0.20
C PHE A 33 -17.36 -0.80 -1.32
N THR A 34 -17.81 0.32 -1.86
CA THR A 34 -18.67 0.35 -3.04
C THR A 34 -17.86 0.88 -4.21
N VAL A 35 -17.83 0.11 -5.31
CA VAL A 35 -17.10 0.51 -6.52
C VAL A 35 -17.66 1.85 -7.03
N PRO A 36 -16.80 2.87 -7.20
CA PRO A 36 -17.26 4.17 -7.69
C PRO A 36 -17.76 4.06 -9.13
N THR A 37 -18.79 4.85 -9.45
CA THR A 37 -19.33 4.89 -10.80
C THR A 37 -19.45 6.33 -11.27
N GLY A 38 -19.31 6.53 -12.58
CA GLY A 38 -19.48 7.82 -13.22
C GLY A 38 -20.13 7.63 -14.58
N GLY A 39 -21.24 8.34 -14.83
CA GLY A 39 -21.99 8.19 -16.07
C GLY A 39 -22.52 6.78 -16.30
N GLY A 40 -22.85 6.06 -15.22
CA GLY A 40 -23.35 4.68 -15.29
C GLY A 40 -22.28 3.63 -15.54
N LYS A 41 -20.99 4.01 -15.53
CA LYS A 41 -19.86 3.11 -15.76
C LYS A 41 -18.97 3.02 -14.51
N PRO A 42 -18.35 1.85 -14.24
CA PRO A 42 -17.41 1.74 -13.13
C PRO A 42 -16.17 2.62 -13.37
N LEU A 43 -15.67 3.22 -12.29
CA LEU A 43 -14.47 4.04 -12.30
C LEU A 43 -13.30 3.26 -11.67
N PRO A 44 -12.04 3.61 -11.99
CA PRO A 44 -10.90 2.97 -11.35
C PRO A 44 -10.85 3.28 -9.86
N TYR A 45 -10.27 2.36 -9.10
CA TYR A 45 -10.04 2.53 -7.68
C TYR A 45 -8.75 1.82 -7.26
N LEU A 46 -8.27 2.16 -6.06
CA LEU A 46 -7.10 1.52 -5.47
C LEU A 46 -7.56 0.55 -4.38
N ARG A 47 -7.10 -0.68 -4.45
CA ARG A 47 -7.33 -1.68 -3.39
C ARG A 47 -6.06 -1.80 -2.57
N VAL A 48 -6.15 -1.58 -1.26
CA VAL A 48 -5.01 -1.59 -0.35
C VAL A 48 -4.97 -2.92 0.40
N GLY A 49 -3.80 -3.52 0.44
CA GLY A 49 -3.56 -4.74 1.20
C GLY A 49 -2.15 -4.76 1.74
N ARG A 50 -1.87 -5.70 2.61
CA ARG A 50 -0.54 -5.86 3.18
C ARG A 50 -0.24 -7.33 3.47
N VAL A 51 1.04 -7.68 3.40
CA VAL A 51 1.56 -8.98 3.80
C VAL A 51 2.73 -8.72 4.73
N SER A 52 2.70 -9.26 5.94
CA SER A 52 3.74 -9.04 6.94
C SER A 52 4.41 -10.37 7.30
N ALA A 53 5.74 -10.35 7.43
CA ALA A 53 6.49 -11.46 7.95
C ALA A 53 6.44 -11.46 9.49
N ALA A 54 6.75 -12.60 10.11
CA ALA A 54 6.84 -12.67 11.56
C ALA A 54 7.96 -11.76 12.06
N PRO A 55 7.75 -11.02 13.18
CA PRO A 55 8.79 -10.17 13.74
C PRO A 55 10.00 -10.99 14.17
N LEU A 56 11.19 -10.47 13.93
CA LEU A 56 12.46 -11.11 14.32
C LEU A 56 13.09 -10.31 15.45
N ARG A 57 13.47 -11.03 16.52
CA ARG A 57 14.15 -10.41 17.65
C ARG A 57 15.54 -9.95 17.23
N GLN A 58 15.84 -8.67 17.46
CA GLN A 58 17.12 -8.07 17.09
C GLN A 58 18.10 -8.00 18.25
N MET A 59 17.61 -8.13 19.49
CA MET A 59 18.44 -8.06 20.69
C MET A 59 18.42 -9.39 21.45
N ILE A 60 19.50 -9.68 22.19
CA ILE A 60 19.59 -10.89 22.98
C ILE A 60 18.48 -10.92 24.04
N ALA A 61 18.19 -9.77 24.67
CA ALA A 61 17.15 -9.66 25.68
C ALA A 61 15.75 -9.77 25.04
N PRO A 62 14.90 -10.73 25.48
CA PRO A 62 13.54 -10.85 24.97
C PRO A 62 12.69 -9.60 25.25
N GLY A 63 11.71 -9.33 24.39
CA GLY A 63 10.78 -8.24 24.57
C GLY A 63 11.31 -6.86 24.23
N LYS A 64 12.48 -6.77 23.64
CA LYS A 64 13.08 -5.52 23.17
C LYS A 64 12.71 -5.30 21.69
N VAL A 65 13.57 -4.58 20.95
CA VAL A 65 13.31 -4.22 19.56
C VAL A 65 13.25 -5.45 18.65
N HIS A 66 12.29 -5.47 17.77
CA HIS A 66 12.11 -6.51 16.76
C HIS A 66 12.22 -5.91 15.36
N GLN A 67 12.74 -6.69 14.43
CA GLN A 67 12.68 -6.33 13.02
C GLN A 67 11.34 -6.80 12.45
N ARG A 68 10.59 -5.89 11.91
CA ARG A 68 9.31 -6.16 11.24
C ARG A 68 9.45 -5.82 9.78
N THR A 69 9.09 -6.76 8.91
CA THR A 69 9.18 -6.58 7.46
C THR A 69 7.90 -7.02 6.79
N GLY A 70 7.73 -6.62 5.55
CA GLY A 70 6.60 -7.05 4.75
C GLY A 70 6.47 -6.23 3.49
N PHE A 71 5.30 -6.37 2.88
CA PHE A 71 4.92 -5.62 1.68
C PHE A 71 3.62 -4.89 1.93
N LEU A 72 3.58 -3.62 1.53
CA LEU A 72 2.34 -2.90 1.35
C LEU A 72 1.99 -3.06 -0.13
N ILE A 73 0.77 -3.48 -0.43
CA ILE A 73 0.35 -3.74 -1.80
C ILE A 73 -0.80 -2.81 -2.14
N ILE A 74 -0.57 -1.92 -3.11
CA ILE A 74 -1.61 -1.03 -3.62
C ILE A 74 -1.92 -1.49 -5.03
N THR A 75 -3.11 -2.03 -5.24
CA THR A 75 -3.53 -2.55 -6.55
C THR A 75 -4.43 -1.53 -7.22
N LEU A 76 -4.02 -1.06 -8.39
CA LEU A 76 -4.86 -0.22 -9.23
C LEU A 76 -5.83 -1.14 -9.99
N VAL A 77 -7.12 -0.95 -9.77
CA VAL A 77 -8.18 -1.73 -10.41
C VAL A 77 -8.94 -0.81 -11.35
N TYR A 78 -9.04 -1.17 -12.62
CA TYR A 78 -9.77 -0.36 -13.59
C TYR A 78 -10.55 -1.23 -14.59
N PRO A 79 -11.65 -0.70 -15.16
CA PRO A 79 -12.45 -1.46 -16.12
C PRO A 79 -11.69 -1.67 -17.44
N LEU A 80 -12.00 -2.77 -18.12
CA LEU A 80 -11.42 -3.07 -19.42
C LEU A 80 -11.81 -2.02 -20.48
N GLY A 81 -11.02 -1.98 -21.55
CA GLY A 81 -11.27 -1.07 -22.67
C GLY A 81 -10.55 0.26 -22.57
N GLN A 82 -9.69 0.43 -21.56
CA GLN A 82 -8.90 1.66 -21.37
C GLN A 82 -7.49 1.49 -21.91
N ASN A 83 -6.86 2.62 -22.24
CA ASN A 83 -5.47 2.62 -22.67
C ASN A 83 -4.57 2.33 -21.46
N ILE A 84 -3.77 1.27 -21.56
CA ILE A 84 -2.90 0.83 -20.47
C ILE A 84 -1.88 1.89 -20.06
N SER A 85 -1.42 2.73 -20.98
CA SER A 85 -0.40 3.74 -20.67
C SER A 85 -0.88 4.77 -19.64
N VAL A 86 -2.17 5.09 -19.60
CA VAL A 86 -2.75 5.98 -18.61
C VAL A 86 -2.64 5.39 -17.22
N TYR A 87 -2.93 4.09 -17.09
CA TYR A 87 -2.92 3.40 -15.79
C TYR A 87 -1.51 3.01 -15.36
N ASP A 88 -0.62 2.73 -16.30
CA ASP A 88 0.80 2.54 -16.00
C ASP A 88 1.40 3.82 -15.41
N GLU A 89 1.00 4.99 -15.92
CA GLU A 89 1.43 6.28 -15.38
C GLU A 89 0.93 6.49 -13.94
N ILE A 90 -0.31 6.11 -13.67
CA ILE A 90 -0.86 6.19 -12.31
C ILE A 90 -0.11 5.24 -11.38
N ALA A 91 0.13 4.00 -11.80
CA ALA A 91 0.87 3.02 -11.01
C ALA A 91 2.30 3.49 -10.77
N GLY A 92 2.95 4.07 -11.76
CA GLY A 92 4.27 4.67 -11.63
C GLY A 92 4.30 5.83 -10.65
N THR A 93 3.26 6.65 -10.63
CA THR A 93 3.13 7.74 -9.66
C THR A 93 3.03 7.20 -8.23
N ILE A 94 2.29 6.12 -8.03
CA ILE A 94 2.21 5.46 -6.73
C ILE A 94 3.60 4.93 -6.31
N ALA A 95 4.30 4.25 -7.21
CA ALA A 95 5.63 3.72 -6.94
C ALA A 95 6.61 4.83 -6.57
N GLU A 96 6.60 5.93 -7.30
CA GLU A 96 7.49 7.07 -7.03
C GLU A 96 7.18 7.72 -5.69
N TYR A 97 5.91 7.79 -5.30
CA TYR A 97 5.50 8.36 -4.02
C TYR A 97 5.99 7.52 -2.83
N PHE A 98 6.18 6.23 -3.04
CA PHE A 98 6.71 5.30 -2.05
C PHE A 98 8.12 4.81 -2.40
N LYS A 99 8.91 5.63 -3.07
CA LYS A 99 10.27 5.25 -3.49
C LYS A 99 11.12 4.81 -2.29
N ASP A 100 12.19 4.06 -2.56
CA ASP A 100 13.09 3.59 -1.52
C ASP A 100 13.62 4.75 -0.67
N GLY A 101 13.77 4.50 0.63
CA GLY A 101 14.16 5.52 1.60
C GLY A 101 13.00 6.34 2.16
N THR A 102 11.77 6.20 1.63
CA THR A 102 10.61 6.90 2.17
C THR A 102 10.31 6.42 3.58
N GLU A 103 10.11 7.36 4.50
CA GLU A 103 9.78 7.07 5.88
C GLU A 103 8.29 7.25 6.14
N LEU A 104 7.70 6.26 6.83
CA LEU A 104 6.29 6.23 7.18
C LEU A 104 6.20 6.27 8.70
N ASN A 105 5.67 7.36 9.24
CA ASN A 105 5.71 7.62 10.68
C ASN A 105 4.31 7.78 11.27
N TYR A 106 4.11 7.19 12.44
CA TYR A 106 2.93 7.43 13.26
C TYR A 106 3.20 6.98 14.70
N GLY A 107 2.87 7.85 15.66
CA GLY A 107 2.94 7.48 17.07
C GLY A 107 4.31 6.99 17.55
N GLY A 108 5.39 7.51 16.99
CA GLY A 108 6.75 7.10 17.34
C GLY A 108 7.24 5.84 16.62
N VAL A 109 6.39 5.22 15.81
CA VAL A 109 6.77 4.06 14.98
C VAL A 109 7.13 4.57 13.60
N CYS A 110 8.28 4.12 13.08
CA CYS A 110 8.77 4.51 11.76
C CYS A 110 9.05 3.26 10.92
N ALA A 111 8.45 3.18 9.76
CA ALA A 111 8.77 2.18 8.75
C ALA A 111 9.48 2.85 7.59
N THR A 112 10.47 2.17 7.02
CA THR A 112 11.25 2.69 5.89
C THR A 112 11.04 1.78 4.69
N VAL A 113 10.79 2.37 3.52
CA VAL A 113 10.70 1.61 2.26
C VAL A 113 12.12 1.17 1.88
N THR A 114 12.33 -0.14 1.72
CA THR A 114 13.67 -0.72 1.57
C THR A 114 14.16 -0.82 0.13
N ALA A 115 13.25 -0.78 -0.84
CA ALA A 115 13.59 -0.85 -2.25
C ALA A 115 12.54 -0.09 -3.06
N TYR A 116 12.88 0.30 -4.28
CA TYR A 116 11.92 0.94 -5.17
C TYR A 116 10.73 -0.01 -5.39
N PRO A 117 9.49 0.48 -5.26
CA PRO A 117 8.32 -0.38 -5.40
C PRO A 117 8.27 -1.08 -6.76
N HIS A 118 7.83 -2.34 -6.75
CA HIS A 118 7.67 -3.11 -7.98
C HIS A 118 6.27 -2.91 -8.54
N VAL A 119 6.18 -2.35 -9.73
CA VAL A 119 4.92 -2.23 -10.48
C VAL A 119 4.81 -3.48 -11.35
N SER A 120 3.84 -4.33 -11.06
CA SER A 120 3.58 -5.55 -11.84
C SER A 120 2.97 -5.20 -13.21
N ASP A 121 3.12 -6.11 -14.17
CA ASP A 121 2.59 -5.90 -15.53
C ASP A 121 1.07 -5.86 -15.58
N GLY A 122 0.42 -6.29 -14.53
CA GLY A 122 -1.03 -6.33 -14.49
C GLY A 122 -1.59 -7.65 -15.02
N TYR A 123 -2.85 -7.89 -14.70
CA TYR A 123 -3.55 -9.10 -15.10
C TYR A 123 -5.05 -8.87 -15.16
N LEU A 124 -5.74 -9.74 -15.88
CA LEU A 124 -7.18 -9.69 -16.01
C LEU A 124 -7.83 -10.42 -14.84
N GLU A 125 -8.77 -9.75 -14.17
CA GLU A 125 -9.58 -10.35 -13.09
C GLU A 125 -11.05 -9.99 -13.34
N GLY A 126 -11.82 -10.96 -13.83
CA GLY A 126 -13.22 -10.71 -14.20
C GLY A 126 -13.33 -9.65 -15.30
N ALA A 127 -14.09 -8.59 -15.04
CA ALA A 127 -14.28 -7.48 -15.96
C ALA A 127 -13.29 -6.34 -15.75
N TYR A 128 -12.26 -6.56 -14.92
CA TYR A 128 -11.30 -5.52 -14.52
C TYR A 128 -9.87 -5.94 -14.83
N TRP A 129 -9.04 -4.93 -15.07
CA TRP A 129 -7.59 -5.12 -15.15
C TRP A 129 -6.98 -4.63 -13.83
N GLU A 130 -6.03 -5.39 -13.26
CA GLU A 130 -5.41 -5.08 -11.99
C GLU A 130 -3.91 -4.95 -12.13
N ILE A 131 -3.35 -3.85 -11.58
CA ILE A 131 -1.90 -3.61 -11.57
C ILE A 131 -1.47 -3.48 -10.10
N PRO A 132 -0.91 -4.54 -9.50
CA PRO A 132 -0.38 -4.45 -8.15
C PRO A 132 0.92 -3.66 -8.10
N VAL A 133 1.03 -2.75 -7.14
CA VAL A 133 2.27 -2.06 -6.79
C VAL A 133 2.70 -2.59 -5.44
N ARG A 134 3.84 -3.26 -5.40
CA ARG A 134 4.36 -3.91 -4.18
C ARG A 134 5.46 -3.07 -3.56
N ILE A 135 5.26 -2.66 -2.32
CA ILE A 135 6.13 -1.72 -1.61
C ILE A 135 6.75 -2.45 -0.42
N PRO A 136 8.05 -2.83 -0.49
CA PRO A 136 8.71 -3.48 0.64
C PRO A 136 9.09 -2.47 1.72
N TRP A 137 8.93 -2.86 2.98
CA TRP A 137 9.24 -1.99 4.11
C TRP A 137 9.90 -2.76 5.24
N VAL A 138 10.60 -2.03 6.10
CA VAL A 138 11.15 -2.55 7.36
C VAL A 138 10.85 -1.56 8.48
N CYS A 139 10.59 -2.10 9.66
CA CYS A 139 10.36 -1.32 10.87
C CYS A 139 11.06 -2.01 12.03
N TYR A 140 11.76 -1.23 12.84
CA TYR A 140 12.40 -1.73 14.06
C TYR A 140 11.64 -1.18 15.26
N ALA A 141 10.89 -2.07 15.92
CA ALA A 141 10.08 -1.66 17.06
C ALA A 141 9.72 -2.81 18.01
#